data_9bfee01c78d8674ccfd41b5ef3f24485
#
_entry.id   9bfee01c78d8674ccfd41b5ef3f24485
#
_cell.length_a   1.000
_cell.length_b   1.000
_cell.length_c   1.000
_cell.angle_alpha   90.00
_cell.angle_beta   90.00
_cell.angle_gamma   90.00
#
_symmetry.space_group_name_H-M   'P 1'
#
loop_
_entity.id
_entity.type
_entity.pdbx_description
1 polymer ?
#
loop_
_entity_poly.entity_id
_entity_poly.type
_entity_poly.pdbx_seq_one_letter_code
_entity_poly.pdbx_strand_id
1 'polypeptide(L)'
;MAFTNEQLERYSRHIILKEVGAKGQKKLLNAKVLIIGAGGLGAPVAMYLAAAGVGTIGIADADVVDLSNLQRQIIHATKDVGKPKVQSAKETMEAMNPDVKVITYHTFVTSENILDLIKDYDFIIDGTDNFPAKFLINDACVMAKKPFSHAGIIRFQGQLMTYVPGQGPCYRCVFKEPPPKDAVPTCKQAGVIGAMGGVIGSLQAMEAVKYILGVGNLLTGYLLTYNALTMEFRKIKLPTKTDDCAVCGTHPTIDHLIDYEQAVCEMKH
;
A
#
# COMPACT_ATOMS: atom_id res chain seq x y z
N MET A 1 -11.80 18.40 -18.57
CA MET A 1 -11.05 18.26 -19.83
C MET A 1 -11.59 17.11 -20.63
N ALA A 2 -11.54 17.17 -21.97
CA ALA A 2 -11.80 16.03 -22.85
C ALA A 2 -10.58 15.09 -22.82
N PHE A 3 -10.78 13.80 -23.10
CA PHE A 3 -9.66 12.86 -23.29
C PHE A 3 -8.94 13.18 -24.60
N THR A 4 -7.64 12.99 -24.65
CA THR A 4 -6.88 12.94 -25.91
C THR A 4 -7.16 11.61 -26.63
N ASN A 5 -6.85 11.54 -27.93
CA ASN A 5 -7.00 10.28 -28.70
C ASN A 5 -6.11 9.17 -28.11
N GLU A 6 -4.90 9.49 -27.67
CA GLU A 6 -4.01 8.53 -27.02
C GLU A 6 -4.60 8.02 -25.70
N GLN A 7 -5.20 8.88 -24.88
CA GLN A 7 -5.88 8.48 -23.65
C GLN A 7 -7.10 7.60 -23.93
N LEU A 8 -7.88 7.90 -24.95
CA LEU A 8 -9.00 7.07 -25.37
C LEU A 8 -8.55 5.68 -25.79
N GLU A 9 -7.44 5.56 -26.51
CA GLU A 9 -6.85 4.29 -26.91
C GLU A 9 -6.28 3.54 -25.67
N ARG A 10 -5.44 4.21 -24.87
CA ARG A 10 -4.78 3.66 -23.67
C ARG A 10 -5.79 3.09 -22.68
N TYR A 11 -6.84 3.83 -22.37
CA TYR A 11 -7.84 3.47 -21.37
C TYR A 11 -9.11 2.84 -21.98
N SER A 12 -9.10 2.47 -23.25
CA SER A 12 -10.27 1.94 -23.95
C SER A 12 -10.93 0.76 -23.21
N ARG A 13 -10.12 -0.15 -22.65
CA ARG A 13 -10.60 -1.32 -21.90
C ARG A 13 -11.25 -0.96 -20.56
N HIS A 14 -10.88 0.15 -19.95
CA HIS A 14 -11.56 0.69 -18.77
C HIS A 14 -12.86 1.41 -19.16
N ILE A 15 -12.81 2.22 -20.20
CA ILE A 15 -13.93 3.08 -20.63
C ILE A 15 -15.16 2.25 -21.05
N ILE A 16 -14.97 1.05 -21.61
CA ILE A 16 -16.09 0.17 -21.99
C ILE A 16 -16.74 -0.55 -20.81
N LEU A 17 -16.10 -0.62 -19.64
CA LEU A 17 -16.69 -1.22 -18.44
C LEU A 17 -17.81 -0.31 -17.91
N LYS A 18 -19.01 -0.88 -17.67
CA LYS A 18 -20.16 -0.12 -17.15
C LYS A 18 -19.88 0.57 -15.81
N GLU A 19 -19.12 -0.09 -14.96
CA GLU A 19 -18.73 0.38 -13.63
C GLU A 19 -17.69 1.50 -13.67
N VAL A 20 -16.96 1.65 -14.76
CA VAL A 20 -15.91 2.66 -14.94
C VAL A 20 -16.37 3.77 -15.88
N GLY A 21 -16.53 3.46 -17.15
CA GLY A 21 -16.88 4.42 -18.19
C GLY A 21 -15.87 5.58 -18.29
N ALA A 22 -16.17 6.55 -19.13
CA ALA A 22 -15.37 7.76 -19.24
C ALA A 22 -15.34 8.59 -17.95
N LYS A 23 -16.43 8.56 -17.15
CA LYS A 23 -16.50 9.28 -15.87
C LYS A 23 -15.56 8.67 -14.82
N GLY A 24 -15.53 7.34 -14.73
CA GLY A 24 -14.63 6.64 -13.82
C GLY A 24 -13.16 6.84 -14.19
N GLN A 25 -12.83 6.74 -15.49
CA GLN A 25 -11.46 6.99 -15.93
C GLN A 25 -10.99 8.43 -15.60
N LYS A 26 -11.89 9.43 -15.68
CA LYS A 26 -11.59 10.79 -15.23
C LYS A 26 -11.33 10.86 -13.72
N LYS A 27 -12.05 10.08 -12.89
CA LYS A 27 -11.76 10.00 -11.47
C LYS A 27 -10.34 9.47 -11.22
N LEU A 28 -9.94 8.40 -11.94
CA LEU A 28 -8.58 7.86 -11.84
C LEU A 28 -7.52 8.90 -12.23
N LEU A 29 -7.69 9.58 -13.37
CA LEU A 29 -6.77 10.63 -13.84
C LEU A 29 -6.65 11.83 -12.88
N ASN A 30 -7.65 12.09 -12.05
CA ASN A 30 -7.63 13.17 -11.07
C ASN A 30 -7.19 12.71 -9.67
N ALA A 31 -7.16 11.42 -9.42
CA ALA A 31 -6.85 10.87 -8.12
C ALA A 31 -5.37 10.95 -7.76
N LYS A 32 -5.11 10.99 -6.46
CA LYS A 32 -3.77 11.02 -5.88
C LYS A 32 -3.64 9.85 -4.89
N VAL A 33 -2.68 8.96 -5.12
CA VAL A 33 -2.40 7.80 -4.26
C VAL A 33 -0.96 7.88 -3.76
N LEU A 34 -0.76 7.72 -2.46
CA LEU A 34 0.57 7.57 -1.87
C LEU A 34 0.85 6.09 -1.60
N ILE A 35 2.00 5.63 -2.05
CA ILE A 35 2.53 4.30 -1.77
C ILE A 35 3.69 4.46 -0.79
N ILE A 36 3.57 3.90 0.40
CA ILE A 36 4.63 3.85 1.39
C ILE A 36 5.29 2.48 1.29
N GLY A 37 6.54 2.46 0.82
CA GLY A 37 7.33 1.27 0.51
C GLY A 37 7.34 0.93 -0.98
N ALA A 38 8.52 0.97 -1.61
CA ALA A 38 8.77 0.57 -2.99
C ALA A 38 9.31 -0.88 -3.09
N GLY A 39 8.88 -1.71 -2.13
CA GLY A 39 9.28 -3.10 -1.97
C GLY A 39 8.43 -4.09 -2.76
N GLY A 40 8.36 -5.34 -2.26
CA GLY A 40 7.64 -6.43 -2.93
C GLY A 40 6.13 -6.23 -3.06
N LEU A 41 5.49 -5.51 -2.14
CA LEU A 41 4.08 -5.12 -2.22
C LEU A 41 3.91 -3.83 -3.04
N GLY A 42 4.72 -2.80 -2.75
CA GLY A 42 4.62 -1.52 -3.44
C GLY A 42 4.90 -1.58 -4.93
N ALA A 43 5.79 -2.47 -5.37
CA ALA A 43 6.16 -2.64 -6.78
C ALA A 43 4.94 -2.95 -7.68
N PRO A 44 4.18 -4.03 -7.47
CA PRO A 44 2.99 -4.32 -8.30
C PRO A 44 1.90 -3.26 -8.13
N VAL A 45 1.71 -2.69 -6.92
CA VAL A 45 0.76 -1.59 -6.71
C VAL A 45 1.12 -0.40 -7.60
N ALA A 46 2.36 0.06 -7.58
CA ALA A 46 2.82 1.20 -8.36
C ALA A 46 2.63 0.97 -9.86
N MET A 47 2.99 -0.22 -10.36
CA MET A 47 2.82 -0.57 -11.76
C MET A 47 1.35 -0.57 -12.19
N TYR A 48 0.46 -1.21 -11.42
CA TYR A 48 -0.95 -1.28 -11.80
C TYR A 48 -1.68 0.06 -11.66
N LEU A 49 -1.38 0.87 -10.65
CA LEU A 49 -1.97 2.20 -10.52
C LEU A 49 -1.48 3.15 -11.62
N ALA A 50 -0.19 3.07 -12.01
CA ALA A 50 0.34 3.82 -13.14
C ALA A 50 -0.32 3.37 -14.45
N ALA A 51 -0.40 2.06 -14.72
CA ALA A 51 -1.06 1.52 -15.91
C ALA A 51 -2.54 1.92 -15.97
N ALA A 52 -3.24 1.96 -14.81
CA ALA A 52 -4.64 2.38 -14.73
C ALA A 52 -4.84 3.88 -14.94
N GLY A 53 -3.77 4.69 -14.94
CA GLY A 53 -3.85 6.13 -15.13
C GLY A 53 -4.29 6.88 -13.88
N VAL A 54 -3.81 6.48 -12.69
CA VAL A 54 -3.94 7.30 -11.47
C VAL A 54 -3.08 8.54 -11.67
N GLY A 55 -3.69 9.71 -11.70
CA GLY A 55 -3.06 10.95 -12.19
C GLY A 55 -1.84 11.41 -11.38
N THR A 56 -1.82 11.16 -10.08
CA THR A 56 -0.64 11.44 -9.24
C THR A 56 -0.36 10.24 -8.34
N ILE A 57 0.86 9.73 -8.39
CA ILE A 57 1.34 8.68 -7.51
C ILE A 57 2.52 9.23 -6.71
N GLY A 58 2.34 9.33 -5.38
CA GLY A 58 3.46 9.50 -4.45
C GLY A 58 4.08 8.16 -4.13
N ILE A 59 5.40 8.09 -4.01
CA ILE A 59 6.10 6.90 -3.56
C ILE A 59 7.18 7.27 -2.55
N ALA A 60 7.12 6.67 -1.35
CA ALA A 60 8.04 6.92 -0.24
C ALA A 60 8.82 5.65 0.11
N ASP A 61 10.14 5.73 0.07
CA ASP A 61 11.06 4.66 0.47
C ASP A 61 12.46 5.25 0.65
N ALA A 62 13.19 4.85 1.67
CA ALA A 62 14.53 5.37 1.96
C ALA A 62 15.65 4.53 1.36
N ASP A 63 15.35 3.32 0.91
CA ASP A 63 16.36 2.35 0.46
C ASP A 63 16.84 2.60 -0.96
N VAL A 64 17.96 1.97 -1.26
CA VAL A 64 18.46 1.76 -2.63
C VAL A 64 18.07 0.36 -3.13
N VAL A 65 18.07 0.19 -4.44
CA VAL A 65 17.85 -1.11 -5.08
C VAL A 65 19.03 -2.03 -4.80
N ASP A 66 18.76 -3.22 -4.28
CA ASP A 66 19.73 -4.27 -4.02
C ASP A 66 19.44 -5.50 -4.89
N LEU A 67 20.48 -6.25 -5.29
CA LEU A 67 20.33 -7.43 -6.13
C LEU A 67 19.37 -8.45 -5.51
N SER A 68 19.41 -8.63 -4.19
CA SER A 68 18.53 -9.53 -3.44
C SER A 68 17.05 -9.11 -3.45
N ASN A 69 16.76 -7.88 -3.88
CA ASN A 69 15.38 -7.37 -3.98
C ASN A 69 14.68 -7.83 -5.27
N LEU A 70 15.42 -8.02 -6.36
CA LEU A 70 14.89 -8.17 -7.72
C LEU A 70 14.00 -9.39 -7.91
N GLN A 71 14.13 -10.42 -7.06
CA GLN A 71 13.28 -11.61 -7.13
C GLN A 71 11.80 -11.33 -6.78
N ARG A 72 11.47 -10.14 -6.15
CA ARG A 72 10.11 -9.78 -5.74
C ARG A 72 9.74 -8.31 -6.00
N GLN A 73 10.71 -7.41 -6.16
CA GLN A 73 10.49 -5.98 -6.38
C GLN A 73 10.54 -5.66 -7.87
N ILE A 74 9.53 -6.15 -8.60
CA ILE A 74 9.49 -6.23 -10.08
C ILE A 74 9.46 -4.87 -10.81
N ILE A 75 9.32 -3.77 -10.08
CA ILE A 75 9.41 -2.41 -10.64
C ILE A 75 10.85 -1.98 -10.91
N HIS A 76 11.83 -2.65 -10.29
CA HIS A 76 13.24 -2.41 -10.44
C HIS A 76 13.89 -3.44 -11.38
N ALA A 77 15.00 -3.07 -11.99
CA ALA A 77 15.78 -3.94 -12.88
C ALA A 77 17.25 -4.02 -12.43
N THR A 78 18.02 -4.98 -12.94
CA THR A 78 19.44 -5.16 -12.60
C THR A 78 20.26 -3.90 -12.80
N LYS A 79 19.96 -3.11 -13.84
CA LYS A 79 20.62 -1.82 -14.11
C LYS A 79 20.41 -0.76 -13.04
N ASP A 80 19.41 -0.95 -12.17
CA ASP A 80 19.03 0.01 -11.14
C ASP A 80 19.68 -0.30 -9.78
N VAL A 81 20.47 -1.37 -9.67
CA VAL A 81 21.18 -1.71 -8.42
C VAL A 81 22.04 -0.51 -7.97
N GLY A 82 21.86 -0.11 -6.71
CA GLY A 82 22.47 1.08 -6.11
C GLY A 82 21.72 2.40 -6.30
N LYS A 83 20.69 2.46 -7.18
CA LYS A 83 19.85 3.64 -7.36
C LYS A 83 18.80 3.71 -6.23
N PRO A 84 18.38 4.91 -5.75
CA PRO A 84 17.26 5.03 -4.85
C PRO A 84 16.00 4.34 -5.41
N LYS A 85 15.34 3.51 -4.61
CA LYS A 85 14.16 2.74 -5.05
C LYS A 85 13.07 3.65 -5.61
N VAL A 86 12.81 4.79 -4.97
CA VAL A 86 11.82 5.76 -5.42
C VAL A 86 12.13 6.34 -6.80
N GLN A 87 13.42 6.53 -7.12
CA GLN A 87 13.83 7.04 -8.44
C GLN A 87 13.69 5.96 -9.52
N SER A 88 14.11 4.74 -9.25
CA SER A 88 13.93 3.60 -10.15
C SER A 88 12.44 3.34 -10.43
N ALA A 89 11.61 3.38 -9.39
CA ALA A 89 10.17 3.21 -9.52
C ALA A 89 9.52 4.34 -10.35
N LYS A 90 9.93 5.58 -10.15
CA LYS A 90 9.46 6.73 -10.94
C LYS A 90 9.75 6.52 -12.42
N GLU A 91 10.99 6.21 -12.77
CA GLU A 91 11.40 6.00 -14.16
C GLU A 91 10.56 4.89 -14.83
N THR A 92 10.31 3.79 -14.10
CA THR A 92 9.49 2.69 -14.61
C THR A 92 8.03 3.10 -14.81
N MET A 93 7.42 3.80 -13.85
CA MET A 93 6.03 4.25 -13.94
C MET A 93 5.82 5.26 -15.06
N GLU A 94 6.70 6.26 -15.18
CA GLU A 94 6.60 7.31 -16.21
C GLU A 94 6.88 6.75 -17.62
N ALA A 95 7.77 5.76 -17.74
CA ALA A 95 7.99 5.06 -19.00
C ALA A 95 6.77 4.21 -19.40
N MET A 96 6.05 3.63 -18.43
CA MET A 96 4.83 2.86 -18.68
C MET A 96 3.65 3.76 -19.05
N ASN A 97 3.50 4.88 -18.38
CA ASN A 97 2.37 5.78 -18.60
C ASN A 97 2.79 7.26 -18.37
N PRO A 98 3.04 8.02 -19.44
CA PRO A 98 3.46 9.42 -19.34
C PRO A 98 2.38 10.38 -18.82
N ASP A 99 1.11 9.95 -18.74
CA ASP A 99 0.02 10.72 -18.13
C ASP A 99 0.13 10.81 -16.61
N VAL A 100 0.94 9.94 -15.98
CA VAL A 100 1.04 9.82 -14.53
C VAL A 100 2.16 10.73 -14.01
N LYS A 101 1.81 11.60 -13.07
CA LYS A 101 2.79 12.39 -12.32
C LYS A 101 3.30 11.59 -11.12
N VAL A 102 4.59 11.27 -11.09
CA VAL A 102 5.22 10.56 -9.96
C VAL A 102 5.98 11.53 -9.07
N ILE A 103 5.64 11.54 -7.78
CA ILE A 103 6.30 12.33 -6.73
C ILE A 103 7.09 11.37 -5.84
N THR A 104 8.40 11.56 -5.77
CA THR A 104 9.29 10.70 -5.00
C THR A 104 9.63 11.32 -3.65
N TYR A 105 9.59 10.51 -2.59
CA TYR A 105 10.01 10.86 -1.25
C TYR A 105 11.09 9.87 -0.81
N HIS A 106 12.36 10.25 -0.98
CA HIS A 106 13.49 9.42 -0.56
C HIS A 106 13.73 9.64 0.94
N THR A 107 12.89 9.03 1.75
CA THR A 107 12.89 9.19 3.21
C THR A 107 12.29 7.99 3.92
N PHE A 108 12.71 7.74 5.15
CA PHE A 108 11.95 6.91 6.08
C PHE A 108 10.68 7.66 6.51
N VAL A 109 9.59 6.90 6.66
CA VAL A 109 8.36 7.43 7.24
C VAL A 109 8.48 7.40 8.76
N THR A 110 8.32 8.55 9.39
CA THR A 110 8.45 8.77 10.83
C THR A 110 7.24 9.52 11.38
N SER A 111 7.10 9.54 12.71
CA SER A 111 6.05 10.31 13.40
C SER A 111 6.08 11.80 13.05
N GLU A 112 7.26 12.34 12.73
CA GLU A 112 7.45 13.75 12.40
C GLU A 112 6.99 14.12 10.98
N ASN A 113 7.09 13.19 10.01
CA ASN A 113 6.86 13.52 8.59
C ASN A 113 5.60 12.90 7.97
N ILE A 114 5.04 11.85 8.57
CA ILE A 114 3.96 11.08 7.93
C ILE A 114 2.70 11.91 7.67
N LEU A 115 2.31 12.80 8.58
CA LEU A 115 1.11 13.63 8.38
C LEU A 115 1.27 14.56 7.18
N ASP A 116 2.45 15.14 6.99
CA ASP A 116 2.75 15.95 5.82
C ASP A 116 2.79 15.13 4.53
N LEU A 117 3.31 13.91 4.60
CA LEU A 117 3.35 13.02 3.44
C LEU A 117 1.94 12.61 2.96
N ILE A 118 1.02 12.29 3.89
CA ILE A 118 -0.31 11.75 3.53
C ILE A 118 -1.36 12.82 3.22
N LYS A 119 -1.16 14.07 3.63
CA LYS A 119 -2.22 15.12 3.63
C LYS A 119 -2.89 15.34 2.27
N ASP A 120 -2.11 15.34 1.19
CA ASP A 120 -2.57 15.70 -0.15
C ASP A 120 -3.05 14.51 -1.00
N TYR A 121 -3.09 13.30 -0.42
CA TYR A 121 -3.47 12.08 -1.11
C TYR A 121 -4.87 11.61 -0.73
N ASP A 122 -5.58 11.03 -1.71
CA ASP A 122 -6.94 10.52 -1.55
C ASP A 122 -6.98 9.13 -0.92
N PHE A 123 -5.92 8.33 -1.16
CA PHE A 123 -5.79 6.96 -0.68
C PHE A 123 -4.33 6.62 -0.39
N ILE A 124 -4.09 5.88 0.68
CA ILE A 124 -2.74 5.49 1.11
C ILE A 124 -2.57 3.97 0.96
N ILE A 125 -1.44 3.55 0.43
CA ILE A 125 -1.04 2.14 0.34
C ILE A 125 0.09 1.89 1.35
N ASP A 126 -0.15 0.99 2.28
CA ASP A 126 0.90 0.42 3.12
C ASP A 126 1.54 -0.77 2.41
N GLY A 127 2.67 -0.52 1.75
CA GLY A 127 3.52 -1.51 1.09
C GLY A 127 4.74 -1.92 1.93
N THR A 128 4.76 -1.59 3.23
CA THR A 128 5.89 -1.87 4.12
C THR A 128 5.91 -3.33 4.58
N ASP A 129 7.07 -3.79 5.07
CA ASP A 129 7.28 -5.17 5.52
C ASP A 129 7.63 -5.26 7.02
N ASN A 130 7.41 -4.18 7.78
CA ASN A 130 7.73 -4.12 9.20
C ASN A 130 6.56 -3.57 10.04
N PHE A 131 6.42 -4.09 11.26
CA PHE A 131 5.32 -3.71 12.15
C PHE A 131 5.35 -2.25 12.60
N PRO A 132 6.51 -1.65 12.98
CA PRO A 132 6.58 -0.23 13.33
C PRO A 132 5.95 0.69 12.31
N ALA A 133 6.32 0.57 11.04
CA ALA A 133 5.75 1.37 9.97
C ALA A 133 4.24 1.13 9.81
N LYS A 134 3.78 -0.13 9.94
CA LYS A 134 2.36 -0.48 9.82
C LYS A 134 1.50 0.18 10.89
N PHE A 135 1.95 0.18 12.13
CA PHE A 135 1.25 0.84 13.23
C PHE A 135 1.27 2.35 13.06
N LEU A 136 2.40 2.93 12.69
CA LEU A 136 2.52 4.37 12.43
C LEU A 136 1.59 4.83 11.29
N ILE A 137 1.56 4.09 10.17
CA ILE A 137 0.68 4.39 9.04
C ILE A 137 -0.80 4.30 9.45
N ASN A 138 -1.17 3.25 10.21
CA ASN A 138 -2.53 3.15 10.72
C ASN A 138 -2.91 4.36 11.57
N ASP A 139 -2.07 4.71 12.57
CA ASP A 139 -2.36 5.76 13.52
C ASP A 139 -2.47 7.11 12.81
N ALA A 140 -1.54 7.41 11.92
CA ALA A 140 -1.56 8.64 11.11
C ALA A 140 -2.81 8.71 10.19
N CYS A 141 -3.15 7.61 9.51
CA CYS A 141 -4.32 7.58 8.63
C CYS A 141 -5.63 7.71 9.41
N VAL A 142 -5.72 7.12 10.62
CA VAL A 142 -6.90 7.28 11.49
C VAL A 142 -7.02 8.72 11.96
N MET A 143 -5.94 9.33 12.49
CA MET A 143 -5.92 10.71 12.97
C MET A 143 -6.23 11.71 11.85
N ALA A 144 -5.61 11.53 10.68
CA ALA A 144 -5.82 12.38 9.51
C ALA A 144 -7.10 12.05 8.73
N LYS A 145 -7.89 11.07 9.16
CA LYS A 145 -9.10 10.58 8.47
C LYS A 145 -8.83 10.21 7.01
N LYS A 146 -7.72 9.53 6.75
CA LYS A 146 -7.33 9.04 5.41
C LYS A 146 -7.68 7.57 5.28
N PRO A 147 -8.27 7.14 4.14
CA PRO A 147 -8.44 5.73 3.84
C PRO A 147 -7.11 5.11 3.47
N PHE A 148 -6.89 3.84 3.84
CA PHE A 148 -5.68 3.12 3.44
C PHE A 148 -5.92 1.63 3.29
N SER A 149 -5.07 0.98 2.50
CA SER A 149 -5.00 -0.47 2.38
C SER A 149 -3.72 -0.98 3.02
N HIS A 150 -3.87 -1.89 3.97
CA HIS A 150 -2.80 -2.58 4.65
C HIS A 150 -2.63 -3.98 4.10
N ALA A 151 -1.39 -4.42 3.85
CA ALA A 151 -1.08 -5.78 3.46
C ALA A 151 0.18 -6.31 4.16
N GLY A 152 0.29 -7.63 4.19
CA GLY A 152 1.46 -8.35 4.69
C GLY A 152 1.66 -9.63 3.90
N ILE A 153 2.92 -9.99 3.65
CA ILE A 153 3.30 -11.25 2.98
C ILE A 153 4.45 -11.89 3.74
N ILE A 154 4.42 -13.21 3.85
CA ILE A 154 5.49 -14.01 4.43
C ILE A 154 5.44 -15.42 3.84
N ARG A 155 6.58 -15.99 3.44
CA ARG A 155 6.64 -17.33 2.84
C ARG A 155 5.67 -17.45 1.66
N PHE A 156 4.62 -18.27 1.81
CA PHE A 156 3.53 -18.53 0.87
C PHE A 156 2.19 -17.96 1.36
N GLN A 157 2.21 -17.07 2.33
CA GLN A 157 1.00 -16.50 2.92
C GLN A 157 0.94 -15.00 2.70
N GLY A 158 -0.27 -14.50 2.52
CA GLY A 158 -0.54 -13.09 2.39
C GLY A 158 -1.83 -12.70 3.13
N GLN A 159 -1.90 -11.44 3.52
CA GLN A 159 -3.09 -10.85 4.12
C GLN A 159 -3.31 -9.43 3.63
N LEU A 160 -4.55 -8.99 3.65
CA LEU A 160 -4.98 -7.70 3.16
C LEU A 160 -6.21 -7.22 3.93
N MET A 161 -6.24 -5.95 4.31
CA MET A 161 -7.43 -5.26 4.80
C MET A 161 -7.45 -3.81 4.31
N THR A 162 -8.64 -3.21 4.29
CA THR A 162 -8.83 -1.81 3.91
C THR A 162 -9.55 -1.08 5.03
N TYR A 163 -9.03 0.08 5.39
CA TYR A 163 -9.66 1.01 6.33
C TYR A 163 -10.23 2.21 5.57
N VAL A 164 -11.47 2.56 5.90
CA VAL A 164 -12.11 3.80 5.47
C VAL A 164 -12.64 4.51 6.71
N PRO A 165 -12.37 5.80 6.91
CA PRO A 165 -12.81 6.53 8.09
C PRO A 165 -14.31 6.39 8.33
N GLY A 166 -14.70 6.00 9.54
CA GLY A 166 -16.09 5.78 9.92
C GLY A 166 -16.71 4.47 9.43
N GLN A 167 -15.98 3.63 8.68
CA GLN A 167 -16.50 2.38 8.13
C GLN A 167 -15.69 1.17 8.62
N GLY A 168 -15.99 0.67 9.80
CA GLY A 168 -15.36 -0.54 10.33
C GLY A 168 -14.09 -0.30 11.16
N PRO A 169 -13.40 -1.39 11.54
CA PRO A 169 -12.25 -1.35 12.42
C PRO A 169 -10.99 -0.82 11.73
N CYS A 170 -10.12 -0.14 12.46
CA CYS A 170 -8.76 0.15 12.04
C CYS A 170 -7.83 -1.04 12.34
N TYR A 171 -6.55 -0.94 11.95
CA TYR A 171 -5.57 -2.00 12.19
C TYR A 171 -5.42 -2.34 13.69
N ARG A 172 -5.45 -1.33 14.57
CA ARG A 172 -5.38 -1.53 16.03
C ARG A 172 -6.61 -2.15 16.66
N CYS A 173 -7.77 -2.11 16.02
CA CYS A 173 -8.91 -2.88 16.51
C CYS A 173 -8.68 -4.40 16.38
N VAL A 174 -7.82 -4.80 15.45
CA VAL A 174 -7.47 -6.21 15.18
C VAL A 174 -6.17 -6.61 15.87
N PHE A 175 -5.15 -5.77 15.71
CA PHE A 175 -3.80 -5.96 16.26
C PHE A 175 -3.52 -4.81 17.23
N LYS A 176 -3.76 -5.04 18.53
CA LYS A 176 -3.76 -3.98 19.55
C LYS A 176 -2.42 -3.25 19.68
N GLU A 177 -1.33 -3.99 19.57
CA GLU A 177 0.04 -3.51 19.73
C GLU A 177 1.01 -4.26 18.80
N PRO A 178 2.18 -3.68 18.50
CA PRO A 178 3.23 -4.41 17.77
C PRO A 178 3.59 -5.70 18.52
N PRO A 179 3.85 -6.80 17.78
CA PRO A 179 4.26 -8.04 18.42
C PRO A 179 5.58 -7.83 19.20
N PRO A 180 5.78 -8.60 20.29
CA PRO A 180 7.05 -8.58 21.01
C PRO A 180 8.23 -8.82 20.07
N LYS A 181 9.40 -8.29 20.48
CA LYS A 181 10.66 -8.50 19.78
C LYS A 181 10.86 -9.99 19.50
N ASP A 182 11.20 -10.34 18.27
CA ASP A 182 11.47 -11.73 17.80
C ASP A 182 10.26 -12.67 17.80
N ALA A 183 9.05 -12.23 18.12
CA ALA A 183 7.85 -13.07 18.08
C ALA A 183 7.41 -13.44 16.65
N VAL A 184 7.74 -12.60 15.67
CA VAL A 184 7.41 -12.83 14.26
C VAL A 184 8.65 -12.62 13.41
N PRO A 185 9.10 -13.64 12.64
CA PRO A 185 10.26 -13.50 11.78
C PRO A 185 10.01 -12.47 10.67
N THR A 186 11.01 -11.68 10.33
CA THR A 186 10.96 -10.76 9.19
C THR A 186 10.96 -11.53 7.86
N CYS A 187 10.59 -10.86 6.75
CA CYS A 187 10.71 -11.46 5.41
C CYS A 187 12.15 -11.87 5.09
N LYS A 188 13.16 -11.19 5.63
CA LYS A 188 14.58 -11.57 5.47
C LYS A 188 14.91 -12.90 6.17
N GLN A 189 14.29 -13.15 7.32
CA GLN A 189 14.52 -14.38 8.11
C GLN A 189 13.67 -15.56 7.64
N ALA A 190 12.40 -15.32 7.31
CA ALA A 190 11.46 -16.39 6.93
C ALA A 190 11.45 -16.71 5.43
N GLY A 191 11.89 -15.77 4.60
CA GLY A 191 11.76 -15.83 3.16
C GLY A 191 10.35 -15.47 2.66
N VAL A 192 10.25 -15.17 1.37
CA VAL A 192 8.99 -14.93 0.68
C VAL A 192 9.15 -15.22 -0.81
N ILE A 193 8.18 -15.88 -1.40
CA ILE A 193 8.11 -16.06 -2.86
C ILE A 193 7.65 -14.76 -3.49
N GLY A 194 8.38 -14.27 -4.53
CA GLY A 194 8.11 -12.96 -5.14
C GLY A 194 6.69 -12.81 -5.69
N ALA A 195 6.12 -13.88 -6.24
CA ALA A 195 4.73 -13.87 -6.73
C ALA A 195 3.69 -13.52 -5.65
N MET A 196 3.99 -13.74 -4.36
CA MET A 196 3.11 -13.31 -3.26
C MET A 196 2.92 -11.80 -3.23
N GLY A 197 4.01 -11.05 -3.48
CA GLY A 197 3.93 -9.59 -3.65
C GLY A 197 3.03 -9.21 -4.82
N GLY A 198 3.16 -9.93 -5.95
CA GLY A 198 2.30 -9.74 -7.12
C GLY A 198 0.83 -9.92 -6.81
N VAL A 199 0.45 -11.06 -6.19
CA VAL A 199 -0.96 -11.36 -5.86
C VAL A 199 -1.53 -10.32 -4.88
N ILE A 200 -0.89 -10.15 -3.74
CA ILE A 200 -1.44 -9.29 -2.67
C ILE A 200 -1.34 -7.81 -3.04
N GLY A 201 -0.25 -7.37 -3.67
CA GLY A 201 -0.13 -5.98 -4.13
C GLY A 201 -1.13 -5.63 -5.25
N SER A 202 -1.43 -6.56 -6.16
CA SER A 202 -2.50 -6.33 -7.16
C SER A 202 -3.87 -6.19 -6.51
N LEU A 203 -4.14 -6.93 -5.43
CA LEU A 203 -5.38 -6.77 -4.66
C LEU A 203 -5.41 -5.41 -3.92
N GLN A 204 -4.27 -4.92 -3.39
CA GLN A 204 -4.19 -3.56 -2.82
C GLN A 204 -4.48 -2.49 -3.89
N ALA A 205 -3.89 -2.62 -5.08
CA ALA A 205 -4.16 -1.72 -6.20
C ALA A 205 -5.65 -1.72 -6.56
N MET A 206 -6.30 -2.89 -6.56
CA MET A 206 -7.74 -3.01 -6.82
C MET A 206 -8.59 -2.33 -5.74
N GLU A 207 -8.20 -2.40 -4.46
CA GLU A 207 -8.88 -1.67 -3.37
C GLU A 207 -8.81 -0.16 -3.60
N ALA A 208 -7.64 0.39 -3.96
CA ALA A 208 -7.49 1.81 -4.29
C ALA A 208 -8.35 2.21 -5.50
N VAL A 209 -8.33 1.42 -6.58
CA VAL A 209 -9.15 1.65 -7.78
C VAL A 209 -10.64 1.66 -7.44
N LYS A 210 -11.14 0.66 -6.70
CA LYS A 210 -12.55 0.60 -6.28
C LYS A 210 -12.93 1.80 -5.40
N TYR A 211 -12.07 2.19 -4.47
CA TYR A 211 -12.29 3.36 -3.63
C TYR A 211 -12.44 4.64 -4.48
N ILE A 212 -11.50 4.90 -5.38
CA ILE A 212 -11.49 6.08 -6.26
C ILE A 212 -12.74 6.12 -7.16
N LEU A 213 -13.09 5.00 -7.73
CA LEU A 213 -14.26 4.88 -8.60
C LEU A 213 -15.58 4.98 -7.81
N GLY A 214 -15.60 4.55 -6.56
CA GLY A 214 -16.80 4.41 -5.75
C GLY A 214 -17.63 3.20 -6.19
N VAL A 215 -17.01 2.08 -6.56
CA VAL A 215 -17.67 0.89 -7.08
C VAL A 215 -17.31 -0.37 -6.28
N GLY A 216 -18.22 -1.33 -6.29
CA GLY A 216 -18.03 -2.62 -5.62
C GLY A 216 -17.94 -2.48 -4.09
N ASN A 217 -17.47 -3.56 -3.45
CA ASN A 217 -17.28 -3.63 -2.00
C ASN A 217 -15.80 -3.64 -1.66
N LEU A 218 -15.38 -2.77 -0.77
CA LEU A 218 -14.04 -2.78 -0.19
C LEU A 218 -13.91 -3.87 0.88
N LEU A 219 -12.69 -4.18 1.27
CA LEU A 219 -12.38 -5.07 2.39
C LEU A 219 -12.55 -4.40 3.76
N THR A 220 -13.36 -3.34 3.83
CA THR A 220 -13.68 -2.66 5.09
C THR A 220 -14.44 -3.60 6.02
N GLY A 221 -13.90 -3.82 7.22
CA GLY A 221 -14.47 -4.78 8.17
C GLY A 221 -14.15 -6.26 7.88
N TYR A 222 -13.22 -6.51 6.97
CA TYR A 222 -12.76 -7.86 6.65
C TYR A 222 -11.24 -7.93 6.55
N LEU A 223 -10.68 -9.08 6.95
CA LEU A 223 -9.32 -9.50 6.64
C LEU A 223 -9.39 -10.58 5.56
N LEU A 224 -8.79 -10.31 4.41
CA LEU A 224 -8.55 -11.33 3.40
C LEU A 224 -7.21 -12.02 3.71
N THR A 225 -7.20 -13.33 3.76
CA THR A 225 -5.97 -14.14 3.83
C THR A 225 -5.85 -15.00 2.60
N TYR A 226 -4.61 -15.25 2.18
CA TYR A 226 -4.29 -16.10 1.04
C TYR A 226 -3.17 -17.06 1.40
N ASN A 227 -3.37 -18.35 1.10
CA ASN A 227 -2.35 -19.39 1.22
C ASN A 227 -2.04 -19.95 -0.18
N ALA A 228 -0.88 -19.62 -0.71
CA ALA A 228 -0.49 -20.04 -2.06
C ALA A 228 -0.18 -21.53 -2.19
N LEU A 229 0.14 -22.25 -1.08
CA LEU A 229 0.36 -23.70 -1.13
C LEU A 229 -0.94 -24.46 -1.36
N THR A 230 -2.07 -23.93 -0.88
CA THR A 230 -3.40 -24.56 -1.02
C THR A 230 -4.30 -23.79 -2.00
N MET A 231 -3.85 -22.64 -2.52
CA MET A 231 -4.63 -21.73 -3.36
C MET A 231 -5.91 -21.23 -2.69
N GLU A 232 -5.92 -21.17 -1.37
CA GLU A 232 -7.11 -20.84 -0.59
C GLU A 232 -7.14 -19.36 -0.21
N PHE A 233 -8.25 -18.68 -0.58
CA PHE A 233 -8.59 -17.35 -0.09
C PHE A 233 -9.66 -17.47 1.00
N ARG A 234 -9.42 -16.79 2.13
CA ARG A 234 -10.41 -16.67 3.20
C ARG A 234 -10.71 -15.21 3.47
N LYS A 235 -11.99 -14.86 3.45
CA LYS A 235 -12.48 -13.54 3.85
C LYS A 235 -13.06 -13.63 5.25
N ILE A 236 -12.30 -13.18 6.24
CA ILE A 236 -12.63 -13.26 7.66
C ILE A 236 -13.30 -11.96 8.07
N LYS A 237 -14.51 -12.04 8.62
CA LYS A 237 -15.19 -10.86 9.18
C LYS A 237 -14.47 -10.43 10.44
N LEU A 238 -14.07 -9.17 10.49
CA LEU A 238 -13.42 -8.58 11.64
C LEU A 238 -14.46 -8.14 12.69
N PRO A 239 -14.05 -8.00 13.97
CA PRO A 239 -14.87 -7.35 14.97
C PRO A 239 -15.34 -5.97 14.47
N THR A 240 -16.46 -5.50 14.97
CA THR A 240 -16.84 -4.10 14.77
C THR A 240 -15.79 -3.20 15.41
N LYS A 241 -15.73 -1.92 15.00
CA LYS A 241 -14.93 -0.91 15.68
C LYS A 241 -15.15 -1.03 17.19
N THR A 242 -14.06 -1.20 17.94
CA THR A 242 -14.15 -1.30 19.42
C THR A 242 -14.08 0.07 20.04
N ASP A 243 -14.96 0.33 21.02
CA ASP A 243 -14.98 1.62 21.74
C ASP A 243 -13.69 1.86 22.53
N ASP A 244 -12.99 0.79 22.92
CA ASP A 244 -11.72 0.77 23.64
C ASP A 244 -10.49 0.82 22.73
N CYS A 245 -10.64 0.99 21.41
CA CYS A 245 -9.49 1.11 20.52
C CYS A 245 -8.65 2.33 20.84
N ALA A 246 -7.37 2.13 21.05
CA ALA A 246 -6.44 3.18 21.49
C ALA A 246 -6.35 4.37 20.51
N VAL A 247 -6.72 4.24 19.24
CA VAL A 247 -6.62 5.31 18.23
C VAL A 247 -7.98 5.72 17.66
N CYS A 248 -8.85 4.75 17.30
CA CYS A 248 -10.11 5.06 16.66
C CYS A 248 -11.33 4.90 17.59
N GLY A 249 -11.15 4.53 18.86
CA GLY A 249 -12.21 4.37 19.85
C GLY A 249 -12.93 5.68 20.20
N THR A 250 -13.87 5.59 21.13
CA THR A 250 -14.59 6.79 21.66
C THR A 250 -13.71 7.60 22.59
N HIS A 251 -12.75 6.94 23.28
CA HIS A 251 -11.78 7.57 24.19
C HIS A 251 -10.37 7.12 23.80
N PRO A 252 -9.81 7.67 22.71
CA PRO A 252 -8.48 7.26 22.25
C PRO A 252 -7.41 7.64 23.29
N THR A 253 -6.49 6.72 23.53
CA THR A 253 -5.35 6.91 24.45
C THR A 253 -4.06 7.27 23.72
N ILE A 254 -4.03 7.06 22.39
CA ILE A 254 -2.94 7.49 21.50
C ILE A 254 -3.43 8.75 20.78
N ASP A 255 -3.02 9.90 21.25
CA ASP A 255 -3.37 11.23 20.76
C ASP A 255 -2.26 11.90 19.94
N HIS A 256 -1.07 11.29 19.89
CA HIS A 256 0.07 11.72 19.09
C HIS A 256 0.76 10.52 18.45
N LEU A 257 1.50 10.77 17.37
CA LEU A 257 2.23 9.73 16.65
C LEU A 257 3.52 9.36 17.39
N ILE A 258 3.86 8.08 17.36
CA ILE A 258 5.02 7.50 18.03
C ILE A 258 5.81 6.68 17.02
N ASP A 259 7.12 6.82 17.01
CA ASP A 259 8.03 5.92 16.30
C ASP A 259 8.26 4.67 17.15
N TYR A 260 7.81 3.53 16.64
CA TYR A 260 7.99 2.24 17.31
C TYR A 260 9.39 1.70 16.99
N GLU A 261 10.11 1.26 18.00
CA GLU A 261 11.41 0.62 17.81
C GLU A 261 11.23 -0.76 17.16
N GLN A 262 11.89 -0.96 16.03
CA GLN A 262 12.06 -2.30 15.47
C GLN A 262 13.26 -2.96 16.12
N ALA A 263 13.09 -4.21 16.54
CA ALA A 263 14.22 -5.06 16.90
C ALA A 263 15.11 -5.29 15.68
N VAL A 264 16.19 -4.54 15.57
CA VAL A 264 17.23 -4.79 14.58
C VAL A 264 18.06 -5.98 15.07
N CYS A 265 17.90 -7.12 14.41
CA CYS A 265 18.87 -8.21 14.57
C CYS A 265 20.14 -7.79 13.80
N GLU A 266 21.06 -7.16 14.50
CA GLU A 266 22.43 -7.00 13.98
C GLU A 266 23.03 -8.40 13.82
N MET A 267 23.06 -8.90 12.59
CA MET A 267 23.97 -9.99 12.26
C MET A 267 25.38 -9.39 12.28
N LYS A 268 26.12 -9.67 13.34
CA LYS A 268 27.59 -9.51 13.32
C LYS A 268 28.12 -10.44 12.23
N HIS A 269 28.75 -9.84 11.24
CA HIS A 269 29.53 -10.54 10.22
C HIS A 269 30.75 -11.25 10.82
#